data_9597e06586861cd34ae0e41bc747d813
#
_entry.id   9597e06586861cd34ae0e41bc747d813
#
_cell.length_a   1.000
_cell.length_b   1.000
_cell.length_c   1.000
_cell.angle_alpha   90.00
_cell.angle_beta   90.00
_cell.angle_gamma   90.00
#
_symmetry.space_group_name_H-M   'P 1'
#
loop_
_entity.id
_entity.type
_entity.pdbx_description
1 polymer ?
#
loop_
_entity_poly.entity_id
_entity_poly.type
_entity_poly.pdbx_seq_one_letter_code
_entity_poly.pdbx_strand_id
1 'polypeptide(L)'
;MTALATGGRVVPEAWIDYNGHMMDAYYCVAFTEATEGFLDHVGLGAAYRAESGCGIYTVESHVCFTKSVLGGAALRYESQLLGWDDKRLHLFHQMVEPGGGQVATNELMLLHVDLATERVTPMPPTPSRAVQLVASAQAALGPPRNAGRRIRMPGR
;
A
#
# COMPACT_ATOMS: atom_id res chain seq x y z
N MET A 1 -11.59 -2.94 -15.55
CA MET A 1 -11.39 -2.86 -14.09
C MET A 1 -9.96 -2.42 -13.84
N THR A 2 -9.74 -1.55 -12.87
CA THR A 2 -8.42 -0.98 -12.57
C THR A 2 -8.12 -1.13 -11.08
N ALA A 3 -6.86 -1.06 -10.70
CA ALA A 3 -6.46 -0.91 -9.31
C ALA A 3 -7.10 0.36 -8.72
N LEU A 4 -7.30 0.37 -7.40
CA LEU A 4 -7.88 1.52 -6.69
C LEU A 4 -6.86 2.66 -6.64
N ALA A 5 -7.24 3.85 -7.08
CA ALA A 5 -6.44 5.05 -6.86
C ALA A 5 -6.48 5.42 -5.36
N THR A 6 -5.33 5.41 -4.70
CA THR A 6 -5.20 5.60 -3.25
C THR A 6 -4.40 6.83 -2.86
N GLY A 7 -4.15 7.72 -3.81
CA GLY A 7 -3.48 8.98 -3.56
C GLY A 7 -2.41 9.32 -4.58
N GLY A 8 -1.56 10.24 -4.20
CA GLY A 8 -0.43 10.69 -5.01
C GLY A 8 0.28 11.87 -4.37
N ARG A 9 1.46 12.18 -4.87
CA ARG A 9 2.31 13.23 -4.35
C ARG A 9 3.21 13.82 -5.44
N VAL A 10 3.51 15.09 -5.33
CA VAL A 10 4.68 15.69 -5.97
C VAL A 10 5.88 15.49 -5.04
N VAL A 11 6.94 14.91 -5.56
CA VAL A 11 8.16 14.57 -4.79
C VAL A 11 8.84 15.84 -4.31
N PRO A 12 8.96 16.06 -2.98
CA PRO A 12 9.64 17.23 -2.44
C PRO A 12 11.15 17.16 -2.71
N GLU A 13 11.79 18.30 -2.88
CA GLU A 13 13.25 18.37 -3.04
C GLU A 13 13.99 17.81 -1.81
N ALA A 14 13.40 17.94 -0.62
CA ALA A 14 13.95 17.38 0.62
C ALA A 14 14.04 15.84 0.65
N TRP A 15 13.41 15.15 -0.31
CA TRP A 15 13.48 13.70 -0.45
C TRP A 15 14.60 13.23 -1.38
N ILE A 16 15.30 14.18 -2.02
CA ILE A 16 16.35 13.88 -2.99
C ILE A 16 17.68 13.76 -2.27
N ASP A 17 18.40 12.67 -2.54
CA ASP A 17 19.72 12.40 -1.99
C ASP A 17 20.83 13.04 -2.83
N TYR A 18 22.09 12.82 -2.41
CA TYR A 18 23.27 13.33 -3.09
C TYR A 18 23.48 12.78 -4.51
N ASN A 19 22.77 11.70 -4.90
CA ASN A 19 22.77 11.17 -6.26
C ASN A 19 21.75 11.87 -7.17
N GLY A 20 20.98 12.81 -6.65
CA GLY A 20 19.96 13.53 -7.40
C GLY A 20 18.66 12.75 -7.60
N HIS A 21 18.43 11.71 -6.82
CA HIS A 21 17.22 10.87 -6.90
C HIS A 21 16.55 10.74 -5.53
N MET A 22 15.26 10.41 -5.55
CA MET A 22 14.51 10.15 -4.32
C MET A 22 15.16 9.00 -3.54
N MET A 23 15.51 9.27 -2.28
CA MET A 23 16.13 8.30 -1.37
C MET A 23 15.15 7.14 -1.12
N ASP A 24 15.66 5.93 -1.01
CA ASP A 24 14.88 4.69 -0.83
C ASP A 24 13.89 4.73 0.34
N ALA A 25 14.26 5.34 1.46
CA ALA A 25 13.39 5.51 2.63
C ALA A 25 12.10 6.28 2.31
N TYR A 26 12.14 7.25 1.41
CA TYR A 26 10.98 8.05 1.07
C TYR A 26 9.98 7.34 0.17
N TYR A 27 10.38 6.29 -0.55
CA TYR A 27 9.43 5.39 -1.19
C TYR A 27 8.55 4.69 -0.14
N CYS A 28 9.13 4.29 1.00
CA CYS A 28 8.35 3.70 2.10
C CYS A 28 7.37 4.71 2.70
N VAL A 29 7.79 5.98 2.86
CA VAL A 29 6.90 7.06 3.32
C VAL A 29 5.74 7.25 2.34
N ALA A 30 6.01 7.33 1.05
CA ALA A 30 4.99 7.45 0.01
C ALA A 30 4.04 6.24 -0.03
N PHE A 31 4.54 5.03 0.18
CA PHE A 31 3.69 3.84 0.27
C PHE A 31 2.85 3.80 1.55
N THR A 32 3.30 4.43 2.65
CA THR A 32 2.45 4.62 3.83
C THR A 32 1.25 5.49 3.48
N GLU A 33 1.42 6.56 2.71
CA GLU A 33 0.31 7.38 2.22
C GLU A 33 -0.67 6.57 1.34
N ALA A 34 -0.15 5.69 0.48
CA ALA A 34 -1.00 4.79 -0.32
C ALA A 34 -1.81 3.82 0.56
N THR A 35 -1.18 3.31 1.63
CA THR A 35 -1.86 2.46 2.61
C THR A 35 -2.96 3.23 3.33
N GLU A 36 -2.68 4.44 3.82
CA GLU A 36 -3.69 5.30 4.45
C GLU A 36 -4.87 5.59 3.51
N GLY A 37 -4.60 5.92 2.25
CA GLY A 37 -5.64 6.13 1.25
C GLY A 37 -6.51 4.88 1.00
N PHE A 38 -5.93 3.68 1.05
CA PHE A 38 -6.68 2.43 0.99
C PHE A 38 -7.54 2.23 2.24
N LEU A 39 -6.95 2.43 3.43
CA LEU A 39 -7.64 2.26 4.71
C LEU A 39 -8.81 3.25 4.87
N ASP A 40 -8.62 4.50 4.46
CA ASP A 40 -9.71 5.49 4.43
C ASP A 40 -10.86 5.04 3.51
N HIS A 41 -10.52 4.50 2.34
CA HIS A 41 -11.53 4.01 1.38
C HIS A 41 -12.39 2.87 1.94
N VAL A 42 -11.81 1.98 2.76
CA VAL A 42 -12.54 0.85 3.36
C VAL A 42 -13.05 1.14 4.79
N GLY A 43 -12.88 2.37 5.29
CA GLY A 43 -13.36 2.79 6.59
C GLY A 43 -12.54 2.25 7.77
N LEU A 44 -11.24 2.03 7.58
CA LEU A 44 -10.27 1.58 8.60
C LEU A 44 -9.18 2.62 8.90
N GLY A 45 -9.33 3.85 8.41
CA GLY A 45 -8.36 4.93 8.56
C GLY A 45 -8.37 5.61 9.94
N ALA A 46 -7.84 6.82 10.01
CA ALA A 46 -7.61 7.55 11.26
C ALA A 46 -8.89 7.79 12.08
N ALA A 47 -10.03 8.08 11.43
CA ALA A 47 -11.31 8.27 12.11
C ALA A 47 -11.77 6.96 12.79
N TYR A 48 -11.70 5.84 12.09
CA TYR A 48 -12.00 4.52 12.66
C TYR A 48 -11.14 4.23 13.90
N ARG A 49 -9.84 4.50 13.81
CA ARG A 49 -8.90 4.30 14.92
C ARG A 49 -9.28 5.12 16.14
N ALA A 50 -9.64 6.38 15.93
CA ALA A 50 -10.05 7.29 17.02
C ALA A 50 -11.34 6.85 17.72
N GLU A 51 -12.29 6.28 16.97
CA GLU A 51 -13.60 5.87 17.49
C GLU A 51 -13.58 4.47 18.12
N SER A 52 -12.87 3.53 17.51
CA SER A 52 -12.94 2.11 17.89
C SER A 52 -11.86 1.67 18.90
N GLY A 53 -10.76 2.40 19.01
CA GLY A 53 -9.58 1.93 19.74
C GLY A 53 -8.86 0.75 19.05
N CYS A 54 -9.23 0.44 17.82
CA CYS A 54 -8.54 -0.54 16.96
C CYS A 54 -7.76 0.18 15.86
N GLY A 55 -6.80 -0.51 15.27
CA GLY A 55 -5.99 0.04 14.18
C GLY A 55 -5.46 -1.04 13.25
N ILE A 56 -4.76 -0.61 12.22
CA ILE A 56 -4.13 -1.50 11.26
C ILE A 56 -2.60 -1.38 11.38
N TYR A 57 -1.94 -2.52 11.56
CA TYR A 57 -0.48 -2.62 11.64
C TYR A 57 0.08 -3.30 10.41
N THR A 58 1.09 -2.69 9.79
CA THR A 58 1.92 -3.35 8.79
C THR A 58 2.90 -4.28 9.50
N VAL A 59 2.88 -5.56 9.16
CA VAL A 59 3.75 -6.58 9.78
C VAL A 59 4.78 -7.14 8.82
N GLU A 60 4.57 -6.97 7.52
CA GLU A 60 5.52 -7.38 6.49
C GLU A 60 5.39 -6.45 5.30
N SER A 61 6.50 -6.09 4.68
CA SER A 61 6.55 -5.21 3.52
C SER A 61 7.72 -5.59 2.62
N HIS A 62 7.46 -5.72 1.33
CA HIS A 62 8.48 -5.98 0.32
C HIS A 62 8.43 -4.91 -0.77
N VAL A 63 9.41 -4.02 -0.75
CA VAL A 63 9.52 -2.92 -1.72
C VAL A 63 10.46 -3.32 -2.86
N CYS A 64 10.01 -3.06 -4.10
CA CYS A 64 10.85 -3.17 -5.29
C CYS A 64 10.97 -1.80 -5.96
N PHE A 65 12.19 -1.37 -6.19
CA PHE A 65 12.52 -0.14 -6.91
C PHE A 65 12.76 -0.49 -8.37
N THR A 66 11.96 0.07 -9.28
CA THR A 66 12.05 -0.27 -10.72
C THR A 66 12.57 0.88 -11.57
N LYS A 67 12.50 2.12 -11.05
CA LYS A 67 12.98 3.32 -11.71
C LYS A 67 13.33 4.38 -10.67
N SER A 68 14.41 5.14 -10.89
CA SER A 68 14.73 6.32 -10.10
C SER A 68 13.74 7.47 -10.34
N VAL A 69 13.51 8.28 -9.31
CA VAL A 69 12.57 9.41 -9.33
C VAL A 69 13.31 10.68 -9.00
N LEU A 70 13.00 11.75 -9.71
CA LEU A 70 13.56 13.10 -9.53
C LEU A 70 12.66 13.96 -8.64
N GLY A 71 13.23 15.01 -8.06
CA GLY A 71 12.46 16.06 -7.38
C GLY A 71 11.43 16.71 -8.34
N GLY A 72 10.29 17.07 -7.81
CA GLY A 72 9.19 17.64 -8.60
C GLY A 72 8.38 16.63 -9.43
N ALA A 73 8.77 15.34 -9.48
CA ALA A 73 8.00 14.31 -10.16
C ALA A 73 6.61 14.15 -9.51
N ALA A 74 5.56 14.14 -10.31
CA ALA A 74 4.21 13.82 -9.84
C ALA A 74 4.05 12.29 -9.81
N LEU A 75 3.72 11.75 -8.67
CA LEU A 75 3.49 10.32 -8.48
C LEU A 75 2.02 10.07 -8.14
N ARG A 76 1.48 8.94 -8.61
CA ARG A 76 0.18 8.41 -8.21
C ARG A 76 0.36 7.04 -7.58
N TYR A 77 -0.54 6.71 -6.68
CA TYR A 77 -0.56 5.43 -6.01
C TYR A 77 -1.79 4.64 -6.43
N GLU A 78 -1.57 3.39 -6.79
CA GLU A 78 -2.62 2.46 -7.16
C GLU A 78 -2.50 1.22 -6.29
N SER A 79 -3.62 0.76 -5.73
CA SER A 79 -3.66 -0.35 -4.78
C SER A 79 -4.53 -1.49 -5.29
N GLN A 80 -4.02 -2.70 -5.14
CA GLN A 80 -4.75 -3.93 -5.39
C GLN A 80 -4.80 -4.78 -4.13
N LEU A 81 -5.98 -5.28 -3.78
CA LEU A 81 -6.17 -6.24 -2.71
C LEU A 81 -5.91 -7.65 -3.27
N LEU A 82 -4.85 -8.30 -2.81
CA LEU A 82 -4.46 -9.64 -3.25
C LEU A 82 -5.15 -10.74 -2.44
N GLY A 83 -5.47 -10.45 -1.19
CA GLY A 83 -6.14 -11.38 -0.30
C GLY A 83 -6.62 -10.70 0.98
N TRP A 84 -7.55 -11.32 1.68
CA TRP A 84 -8.04 -10.83 2.96
C TRP A 84 -8.78 -11.94 3.72
N ASP A 85 -8.85 -11.77 5.03
CA ASP A 85 -9.73 -12.54 5.91
C ASP A 85 -10.33 -11.60 6.98
N ASP A 86 -10.87 -12.15 8.04
CA ASP A 86 -11.49 -11.37 9.10
C ASP A 86 -10.51 -10.46 9.88
N LYS A 87 -9.20 -10.68 9.77
CA LYS A 87 -8.16 -10.00 10.56
C LYS A 87 -7.02 -9.41 9.74
N ARG A 88 -6.90 -9.77 8.46
CA ARG A 88 -5.74 -9.49 7.62
C ARG A 88 -6.12 -8.90 6.28
N LEU A 89 -5.25 -8.02 5.79
CA LEU A 89 -5.29 -7.51 4.41
C LEU A 89 -3.92 -7.75 3.76
N HIS A 90 -3.92 -8.40 2.60
CA HIS A 90 -2.75 -8.55 1.75
C HIS A 90 -2.87 -7.58 0.59
N LEU A 91 -2.09 -6.50 0.62
CA LEU A 91 -2.14 -5.42 -0.36
C LEU A 91 -0.93 -5.41 -1.26
N PHE A 92 -1.14 -4.86 -2.44
CA PHE A 92 -0.07 -4.54 -3.39
C PHE A 92 -0.26 -3.10 -3.88
N HIS A 93 0.72 -2.26 -3.62
CA HIS A 93 0.76 -0.89 -4.10
C HIS A 93 1.69 -0.75 -5.28
N GLN A 94 1.28 0.05 -6.26
CA GLN A 94 2.11 0.52 -7.36
C GLN A 94 2.25 2.03 -7.26
N MET A 95 3.45 2.50 -7.44
CA MET A 95 3.78 3.91 -7.59
C MET A 95 4.04 4.17 -9.07
N VAL A 96 3.31 5.10 -9.68
CA VAL A 96 3.34 5.36 -11.12
C VAL A 96 3.53 6.84 -11.41
N GLU A 97 4.29 7.14 -12.46
CA GLU A 97 4.43 8.48 -13.03
C GLU A 97 3.25 8.84 -13.94
N PRO A 98 3.06 10.15 -14.28
CA PRO A 98 2.19 10.55 -15.37
C PRO A 98 2.57 9.81 -16.66
N GLY A 99 1.61 9.22 -17.35
CA GLY A 99 1.85 8.35 -18.50
C GLY A 99 1.91 6.86 -18.17
N GLY A 100 1.81 6.47 -16.89
CA GLY A 100 1.62 5.06 -16.47
C GLY A 100 2.90 4.26 -16.25
N GLY A 101 4.07 4.91 -16.25
CA GLY A 101 5.35 4.24 -15.93
C GLY A 101 5.43 3.86 -14.46
N GLN A 102 5.54 2.55 -14.16
CA GLN A 102 5.76 2.06 -12.80
C GLN A 102 7.17 2.41 -12.33
N VAL A 103 7.30 3.03 -11.16
CA VAL A 103 8.59 3.41 -10.54
C VAL A 103 8.94 2.58 -9.32
N ALA A 104 7.96 2.09 -8.59
CA ALA A 104 8.16 1.18 -7.46
C ALA A 104 6.90 0.36 -7.18
N THR A 105 7.07 -0.72 -6.43
CA THR A 105 5.97 -1.52 -5.88
C THR A 105 6.21 -1.83 -4.41
N ASN A 106 5.13 -2.02 -3.66
CA ASN A 106 5.18 -2.51 -2.29
C ASN A 106 4.09 -3.55 -2.09
N GLU A 107 4.49 -4.77 -1.77
CA GLU A 107 3.60 -5.83 -1.32
C GLU A 107 3.66 -5.93 0.19
N LEU A 108 2.50 -5.94 0.86
CA LEU A 108 2.47 -5.84 2.30
C LEU A 108 1.32 -6.65 2.93
N MET A 109 1.59 -7.13 4.15
CA MET A 109 0.61 -7.76 5.03
C MET A 109 0.24 -6.82 6.16
N LEU A 110 -1.06 -6.61 6.34
CA LEU A 110 -1.64 -5.77 7.38
C LEU A 110 -2.46 -6.62 8.34
N LEU A 111 -2.42 -6.28 9.64
CA LEU A 111 -3.22 -6.89 10.69
C LEU A 111 -4.14 -5.87 11.34
N HIS A 112 -5.38 -6.28 11.59
CA HIS A 112 -6.32 -5.53 12.43
C HIS A 112 -6.07 -5.86 13.90
N VAL A 113 -5.82 -4.83 14.72
CA VAL A 113 -5.30 -4.94 16.08
C VAL A 113 -6.14 -4.10 17.04
N ASP A 114 -6.48 -4.66 18.18
CA ASP A 114 -6.93 -3.92 19.36
C ASP A 114 -5.73 -3.21 20.00
N LEU A 115 -5.77 -1.87 20.06
CA LEU A 115 -4.63 -1.05 20.49
C LEU A 115 -4.37 -1.09 22.00
N ALA A 116 -5.38 -1.42 22.79
CA ALA A 116 -5.23 -1.52 24.24
C ALA A 116 -4.56 -2.81 24.67
N THR A 117 -4.85 -3.90 23.97
CA THR A 117 -4.32 -5.23 24.28
C THR A 117 -3.17 -5.65 23.37
N GLU A 118 -2.91 -4.90 22.30
CA GLU A 118 -1.95 -5.21 21.24
C GLU A 118 -2.18 -6.59 20.60
N ARG A 119 -3.44 -7.02 20.54
CA ARG A 119 -3.80 -8.32 19.98
C ARG A 119 -4.54 -8.19 18.67
N VAL A 120 -4.23 -9.10 17.75
CA VAL A 120 -4.96 -9.24 16.50
C VAL A 120 -6.42 -9.61 16.79
N THR A 121 -7.35 -8.85 16.23
CA THR A 121 -8.79 -9.01 16.46
C THR A 121 -9.55 -8.89 15.12
N PRO A 122 -10.71 -9.53 14.99
CA PRO A 122 -11.50 -9.41 13.76
C PRO A 122 -11.95 -7.99 13.46
N MET A 123 -11.95 -7.63 12.18
CA MET A 123 -12.55 -6.40 11.68
C MET A 123 -14.07 -6.43 11.91
N PRO A 124 -14.69 -5.29 12.31
CA PRO A 124 -16.14 -5.24 12.43
C PRO A 124 -16.83 -5.36 11.06
N PRO A 125 -18.16 -5.66 11.04
CA PRO A 125 -18.88 -5.97 9.80
C PRO A 125 -18.84 -4.87 8.73
N THR A 126 -18.89 -3.59 9.11
CA THR A 126 -18.94 -2.49 8.15
C THR A 126 -17.67 -2.36 7.31
N PRO A 127 -16.45 -2.21 7.89
CA PRO A 127 -15.23 -2.20 7.08
C PRO A 127 -14.96 -3.55 6.42
N SER A 128 -15.29 -4.67 7.04
CA SER A 128 -15.17 -6.00 6.43
C SER A 128 -15.98 -6.09 5.13
N ARG A 129 -17.20 -5.55 5.11
CA ARG A 129 -18.02 -5.46 3.90
C ARG A 129 -17.42 -4.53 2.85
N ALA A 130 -16.83 -3.41 3.25
CA ALA A 130 -16.16 -2.50 2.31
C ALA A 130 -14.95 -3.17 1.65
N VAL A 131 -14.15 -3.93 2.41
CA VAL A 131 -13.05 -4.75 1.88
C VAL A 131 -13.58 -5.79 0.87
N GLN A 132 -14.67 -6.47 1.19
CA GLN A 132 -15.31 -7.43 0.29
C GLN A 132 -15.76 -6.78 -1.04
N LEU A 133 -16.27 -5.55 -1.00
CA LEU A 133 -16.65 -4.82 -2.21
C LEU A 133 -15.44 -4.51 -3.09
N VAL A 134 -14.32 -4.09 -2.49
CA VAL A 134 -13.06 -3.90 -3.22
C VAL A 134 -12.58 -5.21 -3.83
N ALA A 135 -12.57 -6.31 -3.07
CA ALA A 135 -12.20 -7.63 -3.56
C ALA A 135 -13.04 -8.04 -4.78
N SER A 136 -14.37 -7.85 -4.69
CA SER A 136 -15.29 -8.15 -5.78
C SER A 136 -15.05 -7.28 -7.02
N ALA A 137 -14.79 -5.99 -6.83
CA ALA A 137 -14.50 -5.06 -7.92
C ALA A 137 -13.17 -5.37 -8.61
N GLN A 138 -12.22 -5.96 -7.91
CA GLN A 138 -10.90 -6.32 -8.41
C GLN A 138 -10.75 -7.80 -8.81
N ALA A 139 -11.78 -8.62 -8.68
CA ALA A 139 -11.72 -10.06 -8.88
C ALA A 139 -11.19 -10.50 -10.27
N ALA A 140 -11.39 -9.68 -11.30
CA ALA A 140 -10.89 -9.96 -12.65
C ALA A 140 -9.46 -9.44 -12.91
N LEU A 141 -8.83 -8.76 -11.94
CA LEU A 141 -7.44 -8.35 -12.06
C LEU A 141 -6.53 -9.56 -11.86
N GLY A 142 -5.60 -9.75 -12.77
CA GLY A 142 -4.53 -10.72 -12.58
C GLY A 142 -3.55 -10.28 -11.50
N PRO A 143 -2.63 -11.18 -11.07
CA PRO A 143 -1.58 -10.81 -10.14
C PRO A 143 -0.71 -9.69 -10.74
N PRO A 144 -0.45 -8.62 -9.98
CA PRO A 144 0.39 -7.54 -10.48
C PRO A 144 1.84 -8.01 -10.67
N ARG A 145 2.54 -7.34 -11.59
CA ARG A 145 3.96 -7.62 -11.79
C ARG A 145 4.72 -7.36 -10.48
N ASN A 146 5.59 -8.27 -10.11
CA ASN A 146 6.36 -8.33 -8.86
C ASN A 146 5.58 -8.85 -7.62
N ALA A 147 4.30 -9.18 -7.71
CA ALA A 147 3.60 -9.83 -6.61
C ALA A 147 4.24 -11.21 -6.30
N GLY A 148 4.41 -11.52 -5.01
CA GLY A 148 5.06 -12.75 -4.54
C GLY A 148 6.58 -12.79 -4.80
N ARG A 149 7.18 -11.68 -5.21
CA ARG A 149 8.63 -11.62 -5.44
C ARG A 149 9.37 -11.73 -4.12
N ARG A 150 10.47 -12.47 -4.15
CA ARG A 150 11.43 -12.57 -3.03
C ARG A 150 12.82 -12.13 -3.46
N ILE A 151 13.61 -11.63 -2.53
CA ILE A 151 15.02 -11.32 -2.75
C ILE A 151 15.77 -12.64 -2.96
N ARG A 152 16.44 -12.75 -4.08
CA ARG A 152 17.30 -13.89 -4.41
C ARG A 152 18.38 -13.48 -5.40
N MET A 153 19.53 -14.13 -5.33
CA MET A 153 20.53 -14.00 -6.38
C MET A 153 19.98 -14.57 -7.70
N PRO A 154 20.26 -13.91 -8.84
CA PRO A 154 19.98 -14.50 -10.14
C PRO A 154 20.61 -15.88 -10.23
N GLY A 155 19.90 -16.86 -10.79
CA GLY A 155 20.47 -18.18 -11.05
C GLY A 155 21.71 -18.06 -11.94
N ARG A 156 22.77 -18.80 -11.60
CA ARG A 156 23.92 -19.01 -12.48
C ARG A 156 23.55 -20.02 -13.55
#